data_b0523cbf8c34f44101de67ffd2380ed6
#
_entry.id   b0523cbf8c34f44101de67ffd2380ed6
#
_cell.length_a   1.000
_cell.length_b   1.000
_cell.length_c   1.000
_cell.angle_alpha   90.00
_cell.angle_beta   90.00
_cell.angle_gamma   90.00
#
_symmetry.space_group_name_H-M   'P 1'
#
loop_
_entity.id
_entity.type
_entity.pdbx_description
1 polymer ?
#
loop_
_entity_poly.entity_id
_entity_poly.type
_entity_poly.pdbx_seq_one_letter_code
_entity_poly.pdbx_strand_id
1 'polypeptide(L)'
;LEDEDILVCLSGDDWLFNDEVLENLNNFYNEKDVWMTYGKFYCWDGSDNISEGNPQNTPYTNFTHHSKSYQKDIWRASHLRTFKGFLIKKLPNSTYNSKSNNQYFNHAADLAISFPCLEMCGVDKIGVVDFPTYVYNTTPSNQQRTKNRESDLNNIKYENEIRNRKIYETLTSKTSSPKKLPQVNVFGAGVETCSSPTKFSYCLNQKDGDFDIVLLNDGEIIEYLEGRIQIDKNIPIVARLHEQRDYFQKNLMNTVLNNHNKFHSILTFDKIILENIPNARFCNSEGITQFQVCPNNIGGTPYHSSLYKDYDVNQTIKLYPKSIYGKASCITSTKSFLPGHSTRLDFVKNIKDKVELYGRGIKEIPSKLDAMHNYAFSVAIENNISSDDYYFTEKLIECFVTGTIPIYYGCPNIDKFFDIRGVLTFTTQEELDNILDNLSEEKYNSMFKYVTHNFNKCIKTMVLHNDSLYDLHLKHIINGTTI
;
A
#
# COMPACT_ATOMS: atom_id res chain seq x y z
N LEU A 1 -35.66 -13.99 -4.97
CA LEU A 1 -34.35 -13.57 -4.52
C LEU A 1 -34.47 -12.87 -3.18
N GLU A 2 -33.92 -13.47 -2.12
CA GLU A 2 -33.88 -12.85 -0.79
C GLU A 2 -32.63 -11.96 -0.66
N ASP A 3 -32.60 -11.13 0.36
CA ASP A 3 -31.49 -10.16 0.53
C ASP A 3 -30.15 -10.84 0.81
N GLU A 4 -30.19 -11.96 1.50
CA GLU A 4 -28.99 -12.72 1.90
C GLU A 4 -28.61 -13.82 0.90
N ASP A 5 -29.45 -14.06 -0.12
CA ASP A 5 -29.06 -14.99 -1.19
C ASP A 5 -27.74 -14.59 -1.84
N ILE A 6 -26.94 -15.58 -2.23
CA ILE A 6 -25.70 -15.37 -2.96
C ILE A 6 -25.94 -15.70 -4.42
N LEU A 7 -25.97 -14.67 -5.28
CA LEU A 7 -26.02 -14.87 -6.72
C LEU A 7 -24.63 -15.22 -7.23
N VAL A 8 -24.59 -16.25 -8.08
CA VAL A 8 -23.38 -16.70 -8.75
C VAL A 8 -23.51 -16.42 -10.25
N CYS A 9 -22.62 -15.61 -10.81
CA CYS A 9 -22.59 -15.29 -12.24
C CYS A 9 -21.76 -16.29 -13.00
N LEU A 10 -22.41 -17.27 -13.62
CA LEU A 10 -21.79 -18.28 -14.48
C LEU A 10 -22.23 -18.06 -15.93
N SER A 11 -21.28 -17.95 -16.85
CA SER A 11 -21.57 -17.88 -18.30
C SER A 11 -21.99 -19.26 -18.81
N GLY A 12 -22.84 -19.29 -19.86
CA GLY A 12 -23.45 -20.54 -20.33
C GLY A 12 -22.50 -21.51 -21.04
N ASP A 13 -21.31 -21.08 -21.38
CA ASP A 13 -20.23 -21.82 -22.04
C ASP A 13 -19.03 -22.10 -21.13
N ASP A 14 -19.13 -21.74 -19.86
CA ASP A 14 -18.12 -21.91 -18.81
C ASP A 14 -18.65 -22.80 -17.69
N TRP A 15 -17.81 -23.18 -16.73
CA TRP A 15 -18.21 -24.01 -15.59
C TRP A 15 -17.45 -23.71 -14.31
N LEU A 16 -17.96 -24.20 -13.18
CA LEU A 16 -17.28 -24.13 -11.89
C LEU A 16 -16.06 -25.04 -11.90
N PHE A 17 -14.98 -24.63 -11.21
CA PHE A 17 -13.71 -25.34 -11.22
C PHE A 17 -13.82 -26.79 -10.70
N ASN A 18 -14.65 -27.01 -9.67
CA ASN A 18 -14.96 -28.32 -9.09
C ASN A 18 -16.30 -28.26 -8.31
N ASP A 19 -16.69 -29.39 -7.75
CA ASP A 19 -17.96 -29.54 -7.01
C ASP A 19 -17.98 -28.80 -5.66
N GLU A 20 -16.81 -28.42 -5.12
CA GLU A 20 -16.68 -27.76 -3.82
C GLU A 20 -16.77 -26.23 -3.88
N VAL A 21 -16.77 -25.64 -5.07
CA VAL A 21 -16.71 -24.17 -5.25
C VAL A 21 -17.85 -23.45 -4.54
N LEU A 22 -19.07 -23.96 -4.64
CA LEU A 22 -20.23 -23.29 -4.01
C LEU A 22 -20.19 -23.39 -2.48
N GLU A 23 -19.74 -24.51 -1.94
CA GLU A 23 -19.55 -24.71 -0.51
C GLU A 23 -18.45 -23.79 0.02
N ASN A 24 -17.29 -23.74 -0.66
CA ASN A 24 -16.18 -22.87 -0.30
C ASN A 24 -16.57 -21.38 -0.35
N LEU A 25 -17.34 -20.96 -1.34
CA LEU A 25 -17.86 -19.60 -1.43
C LEU A 25 -18.83 -19.30 -0.28
N ASN A 26 -19.75 -20.22 0.02
CA ASN A 26 -20.68 -20.06 1.15
C ASN A 26 -19.93 -19.92 2.48
N ASN A 27 -18.92 -20.75 2.72
CA ASN A 27 -18.05 -20.66 3.89
C ASN A 27 -17.31 -19.30 3.94
N PHE A 28 -16.78 -18.85 2.82
CA PHE A 28 -16.12 -17.55 2.71
C PHE A 28 -17.07 -16.39 3.10
N TYR A 29 -18.32 -16.42 2.63
CA TYR A 29 -19.34 -15.42 3.00
C TYR A 29 -19.74 -15.49 4.47
N ASN A 30 -19.74 -16.68 5.08
CA ASN A 30 -20.04 -16.88 6.49
C ASN A 30 -18.93 -16.41 7.41
N GLU A 31 -17.67 -16.58 6.98
CA GLU A 31 -16.48 -16.19 7.74
C GLU A 31 -16.12 -14.70 7.56
N LYS A 32 -16.43 -14.15 6.39
CA LYS A 32 -16.11 -12.77 6.02
C LYS A 32 -17.42 -12.00 5.82
N ASP A 33 -17.56 -10.87 6.46
CA ASP A 33 -18.71 -9.98 6.28
C ASP A 33 -18.61 -9.22 4.95
N VAL A 34 -18.66 -9.96 3.83
CA VAL A 34 -18.56 -9.42 2.46
C VAL A 34 -19.92 -9.45 1.76
N TRP A 35 -20.09 -8.59 0.76
CA TRP A 35 -21.31 -8.46 -0.03
C TRP A 35 -21.13 -8.87 -1.48
N MET A 36 -19.90 -8.85 -1.96
CA MET A 36 -19.50 -9.25 -3.30
C MET A 36 -18.16 -9.97 -3.24
N THR A 37 -17.99 -11.03 -4.07
CA THR A 37 -16.68 -11.65 -4.27
C THR A 37 -16.33 -11.77 -5.75
N TYR A 38 -15.05 -11.85 -6.03
CA TYR A 38 -14.45 -12.31 -7.28
C TYR A 38 -13.14 -13.03 -6.97
N GLY A 39 -12.61 -13.82 -7.91
CA GLY A 39 -11.43 -14.60 -7.55
C GLY A 39 -10.70 -15.25 -8.70
N LYS A 40 -9.97 -16.31 -8.40
CA LYS A 40 -9.14 -17.05 -9.36
C LYS A 40 -9.97 -17.83 -10.33
N PHE A 41 -9.59 -17.77 -11.59
CA PHE A 41 -10.16 -18.61 -12.65
C PHE A 41 -9.05 -19.26 -13.46
N TYR A 42 -9.43 -20.32 -14.17
CA TYR A 42 -8.58 -21.06 -15.07
C TYR A 42 -9.12 -20.98 -16.49
N CYS A 43 -8.26 -21.16 -17.48
CA CYS A 43 -8.61 -21.20 -18.89
C CYS A 43 -8.48 -22.63 -19.41
N TRP A 44 -9.46 -23.05 -20.22
CA TRP A 44 -9.44 -24.30 -20.95
C TRP A 44 -9.50 -24.02 -22.46
N ASP A 45 -8.52 -24.53 -23.19
CA ASP A 45 -8.37 -24.32 -24.65
C ASP A 45 -8.87 -25.50 -25.52
N GLY A 46 -9.45 -26.51 -24.88
CA GLY A 46 -9.89 -27.75 -25.52
C GLY A 46 -8.90 -28.91 -25.38
N SER A 47 -7.75 -28.70 -24.80
CA SER A 47 -6.77 -29.73 -24.47
C SER A 47 -7.08 -30.41 -23.13
N ASP A 48 -6.29 -31.44 -22.78
CA ASP A 48 -6.41 -32.11 -21.47
C ASP A 48 -5.91 -31.27 -20.30
N ASN A 49 -5.35 -30.08 -20.56
CA ASN A 49 -4.79 -29.22 -19.56
C ASN A 49 -5.62 -27.92 -19.40
N ILE A 50 -5.73 -27.47 -18.16
CA ILE A 50 -6.21 -26.14 -17.82
C ILE A 50 -5.03 -25.30 -17.35
N SER A 51 -4.98 -24.03 -17.72
CA SER A 51 -3.97 -23.06 -17.31
C SER A 51 -4.57 -22.01 -16.42
N GLU A 52 -3.80 -21.49 -15.46
CA GLU A 52 -4.25 -20.36 -14.64
C GLU A 52 -4.59 -19.17 -15.55
N GLY A 53 -5.77 -18.60 -15.35
CA GLY A 53 -6.24 -17.44 -16.11
C GLY A 53 -5.43 -16.19 -15.83
N ASN A 54 -5.70 -15.13 -16.57
CA ASN A 54 -4.99 -13.89 -16.51
C ASN A 54 -4.85 -13.38 -15.05
N PRO A 55 -3.64 -13.01 -14.58
CA PRO A 55 -3.37 -12.49 -13.24
C PRO A 55 -4.09 -11.16 -12.91
N GLN A 56 -4.96 -10.65 -13.80
CA GLN A 56 -5.73 -9.41 -13.57
C GLN A 56 -6.78 -9.52 -12.46
N ASN A 57 -7.21 -10.73 -12.05
CA ASN A 57 -8.11 -10.90 -10.90
C ASN A 57 -7.38 -10.66 -9.57
N THR A 58 -6.91 -9.44 -9.38
CA THR A 58 -6.22 -8.98 -8.19
C THR A 58 -7.10 -7.99 -7.42
N PRO A 59 -6.88 -7.78 -6.12
CA PRO A 59 -7.60 -6.74 -5.38
C PRO A 59 -7.50 -5.38 -6.07
N TYR A 60 -8.59 -4.63 -6.07
CA TYR A 60 -8.52 -3.21 -6.40
C TYR A 60 -7.69 -2.46 -5.37
N THR A 61 -7.05 -1.38 -5.80
CA THR A 61 -6.24 -0.55 -4.89
C THR A 61 -7.12 0.19 -3.88
N ASN A 62 -6.56 0.54 -2.75
CA ASN A 62 -7.25 1.40 -1.80
C ASN A 62 -7.63 2.75 -2.42
N PHE A 63 -6.80 3.30 -3.30
CA PHE A 63 -7.13 4.50 -4.04
C PHE A 63 -8.40 4.31 -4.89
N THR A 64 -8.49 3.21 -5.64
CA THR A 64 -9.67 2.88 -6.45
C THR A 64 -10.92 2.75 -5.59
N HIS A 65 -10.80 2.10 -4.42
CA HIS A 65 -11.91 1.97 -3.47
C HIS A 65 -12.38 3.31 -2.93
N HIS A 66 -11.46 4.18 -2.49
CA HIS A 66 -11.81 5.47 -1.88
C HIS A 66 -12.33 6.50 -2.87
N SER A 67 -11.68 6.59 -4.03
CA SER A 67 -12.11 7.48 -5.11
C SER A 67 -13.29 6.91 -5.89
N LYS A 68 -13.71 5.66 -5.61
CA LYS A 68 -14.70 4.90 -6.38
C LYS A 68 -14.38 4.91 -7.88
N SER A 69 -13.09 4.88 -8.21
CA SER A 69 -12.63 4.97 -9.59
C SER A 69 -12.59 3.64 -10.33
N TYR A 70 -13.39 2.65 -9.92
CA TYR A 70 -13.48 1.32 -10.55
C TYR A 70 -13.71 1.41 -12.06
N GLN A 71 -14.53 2.37 -12.49
CA GLN A 71 -14.82 2.59 -13.90
C GLN A 71 -13.62 3.10 -14.71
N LYS A 72 -12.59 3.64 -14.03
CA LYS A 72 -11.36 4.17 -14.63
C LYS A 72 -10.15 3.27 -14.48
N ASP A 73 -10.27 2.24 -13.62
CA ASP A 73 -9.24 1.24 -13.38
C ASP A 73 -9.31 0.11 -14.43
N ILE A 74 -8.26 -0.71 -14.51
CA ILE A 74 -8.31 -1.95 -15.25
C ILE A 74 -9.38 -2.88 -14.68
N TRP A 75 -9.98 -3.71 -15.52
CA TRP A 75 -10.99 -4.65 -15.07
C TRP A 75 -10.35 -5.79 -14.29
N ARG A 76 -10.69 -5.89 -12.99
CA ARG A 76 -10.11 -6.88 -12.06
C ARG A 76 -11.10 -7.94 -11.60
N ALA A 77 -12.40 -7.64 -11.58
CA ALA A 77 -13.43 -8.54 -11.06
C ALA A 77 -14.01 -9.42 -12.20
N SER A 78 -13.17 -10.20 -12.89
CA SER A 78 -13.59 -10.92 -14.11
C SER A 78 -14.43 -12.16 -13.82
N HIS A 79 -13.89 -13.17 -13.10
CA HIS A 79 -14.52 -14.49 -12.85
C HIS A 79 -14.04 -15.05 -11.49
N LEU A 80 -14.78 -15.83 -10.74
CA LEU A 80 -16.22 -15.90 -10.67
C LEU A 80 -16.73 -14.74 -9.86
N ARG A 81 -17.80 -14.08 -10.30
CA ARG A 81 -18.42 -12.99 -9.54
C ARG A 81 -19.61 -13.52 -8.77
N THR A 82 -19.68 -13.15 -7.51
CA THR A 82 -20.86 -13.43 -6.69
C THR A 82 -21.33 -12.18 -5.95
N PHE A 83 -22.61 -12.07 -5.65
CA PHE A 83 -23.23 -10.89 -5.05
C PHE A 83 -24.30 -11.28 -4.04
N LYS A 84 -24.41 -10.55 -2.93
CA LYS A 84 -25.59 -10.61 -2.08
C LYS A 84 -26.82 -10.09 -2.82
N GLY A 85 -27.95 -10.76 -2.63
CA GLY A 85 -29.22 -10.47 -3.31
C GLY A 85 -29.66 -9.02 -3.19
N PHE A 86 -29.47 -8.41 -2.03
CA PHE A 86 -29.84 -7.01 -1.81
C PHE A 86 -29.11 -6.01 -2.70
N LEU A 87 -27.85 -6.28 -3.10
CA LEU A 87 -27.12 -5.40 -4.02
C LEU A 87 -27.81 -5.34 -5.39
N ILE A 88 -28.19 -6.51 -5.90
CA ILE A 88 -28.84 -6.62 -7.21
C ILE A 88 -30.22 -5.99 -7.19
N LYS A 89 -30.98 -6.15 -6.09
CA LYS A 89 -32.29 -5.50 -5.91
C LYS A 89 -32.22 -3.97 -5.91
N LYS A 90 -31.07 -3.40 -5.58
CA LYS A 90 -30.88 -1.93 -5.58
C LYS A 90 -30.53 -1.37 -6.96
N LEU A 91 -30.22 -2.22 -7.92
CA LEU A 91 -29.91 -1.78 -9.28
C LEU A 91 -31.21 -1.44 -10.04
N PRO A 92 -31.37 -0.21 -10.53
CA PRO A 92 -32.53 0.12 -11.36
C PRO A 92 -32.44 -0.58 -12.71
N ASN A 93 -33.58 -0.82 -13.37
CA ASN A 93 -33.60 -1.47 -14.68
C ASN A 93 -32.72 -0.77 -15.74
N SER A 94 -32.54 0.54 -15.62
CA SER A 94 -31.64 1.30 -16.48
C SER A 94 -30.16 0.90 -16.36
N THR A 95 -29.78 0.17 -15.31
CA THR A 95 -28.43 -0.39 -15.17
C THR A 95 -28.12 -1.38 -16.27
N TYR A 96 -29.11 -2.16 -16.66
CA TYR A 96 -28.97 -3.26 -17.63
C TYR A 96 -29.11 -2.81 -19.09
N ASN A 97 -29.55 -1.58 -19.34
CA ASN A 97 -29.87 -1.09 -20.67
C ASN A 97 -28.87 -0.04 -21.14
N SER A 98 -28.52 -0.10 -22.43
CA SER A 98 -27.80 0.98 -23.09
C SER A 98 -28.68 2.21 -23.25
N LYS A 99 -28.14 3.39 -22.92
CA LYS A 99 -28.80 4.68 -23.14
C LYS A 99 -28.98 4.99 -24.62
N SER A 100 -28.16 4.40 -25.50
CA SER A 100 -28.19 4.70 -26.92
C SER A 100 -29.38 4.10 -27.65
N ASN A 101 -29.89 2.96 -27.20
CA ASN A 101 -31.01 2.25 -27.85
C ASN A 101 -32.08 1.72 -26.92
N ASN A 102 -31.89 1.91 -25.60
CA ASN A 102 -32.76 1.41 -24.54
C ASN A 102 -32.96 -0.12 -24.54
N GLN A 103 -32.00 -0.86 -25.10
CA GLN A 103 -32.01 -2.32 -25.09
C GLN A 103 -31.00 -2.84 -24.07
N TYR A 104 -31.21 -4.08 -23.63
CA TYR A 104 -30.25 -4.77 -22.75
C TYR A 104 -28.87 -4.82 -23.41
N PHE A 105 -27.83 -4.65 -22.58
CA PHE A 105 -26.47 -4.86 -23.05
C PHE A 105 -26.27 -6.30 -23.48
N ASN A 106 -25.94 -6.52 -24.72
CA ASN A 106 -25.51 -7.81 -25.27
C ASN A 106 -24.00 -8.00 -25.27
N HIS A 107 -23.24 -6.97 -24.88
CA HIS A 107 -21.80 -6.96 -24.64
C HIS A 107 -21.50 -6.17 -23.39
N ALA A 108 -20.41 -6.51 -22.68
CA ALA A 108 -19.98 -5.84 -21.44
C ALA A 108 -21.04 -5.77 -20.32
N ALA A 109 -22.06 -6.63 -20.35
CA ALA A 109 -23.13 -6.68 -19.35
C ALA A 109 -22.60 -6.95 -17.92
N ASP A 110 -21.52 -7.68 -17.84
CA ASP A 110 -20.76 -7.96 -16.61
C ASP A 110 -20.21 -6.69 -15.95
N LEU A 111 -19.69 -5.75 -16.73
CA LEU A 111 -19.24 -4.44 -16.22
C LEU A 111 -20.42 -3.61 -15.74
N ALA A 112 -21.55 -3.65 -16.45
CA ALA A 112 -22.75 -2.88 -16.11
C ALA A 112 -23.31 -3.23 -14.74
N ILE A 113 -23.19 -4.50 -14.32
CA ILE A 113 -23.63 -4.99 -13.01
C ILE A 113 -22.52 -4.79 -11.95
N SER A 114 -21.29 -5.13 -12.31
CA SER A 114 -20.21 -5.21 -11.32
C SER A 114 -19.70 -3.85 -10.83
N PHE A 115 -19.61 -2.84 -11.70
CA PHE A 115 -19.19 -1.50 -11.25
C PHE A 115 -20.12 -0.90 -10.20
N PRO A 116 -21.46 -0.86 -10.40
CA PRO A 116 -22.37 -0.42 -9.37
C PRO A 116 -22.25 -1.21 -8.06
N CYS A 117 -22.10 -2.54 -8.13
CA CYS A 117 -21.93 -3.38 -6.95
C CYS A 117 -20.63 -3.07 -6.21
N LEU A 118 -19.50 -2.94 -6.91
CA LEU A 118 -18.22 -2.52 -6.34
C LEU A 118 -18.33 -1.15 -5.64
N GLU A 119 -18.97 -0.18 -6.29
CA GLU A 119 -19.17 1.18 -5.77
C GLU A 119 -20.07 1.19 -4.53
N MET A 120 -21.09 0.34 -4.49
CA MET A 120 -22.00 0.21 -3.35
C MET A 120 -21.39 -0.56 -2.17
N CYS A 121 -20.50 -1.52 -2.42
CA CYS A 121 -19.91 -2.35 -1.36
C CYS A 121 -18.99 -1.57 -0.43
N GLY A 122 -18.16 -0.68 -0.96
CA GLY A 122 -17.00 -0.18 -0.21
C GLY A 122 -15.93 -1.27 0.00
N VAL A 123 -14.75 -0.87 0.47
CA VAL A 123 -13.56 -1.75 0.54
C VAL A 123 -13.76 -2.98 1.42
N ASP A 124 -14.40 -2.80 2.58
CA ASP A 124 -14.55 -3.88 3.58
C ASP A 124 -15.59 -4.94 3.22
N LYS A 125 -16.38 -4.71 2.15
CA LYS A 125 -17.47 -5.59 1.71
C LYS A 125 -17.16 -6.29 0.38
N ILE A 126 -15.95 -6.16 -0.13
CA ILE A 126 -15.46 -6.83 -1.32
C ILE A 126 -14.46 -7.92 -0.90
N GLY A 127 -14.77 -9.17 -1.21
CA GLY A 127 -13.88 -10.30 -1.00
C GLY A 127 -13.17 -10.72 -2.28
N VAL A 128 -11.87 -10.90 -2.23
CA VAL A 128 -11.10 -11.54 -3.31
C VAL A 128 -10.76 -12.95 -2.82
N VAL A 129 -11.31 -13.96 -3.51
CA VAL A 129 -11.05 -15.35 -3.15
C VAL A 129 -9.76 -15.85 -3.79
N ASP A 130 -8.97 -16.60 -3.04
CA ASP A 130 -7.64 -17.08 -3.42
C ASP A 130 -7.62 -18.54 -3.90
N PHE A 131 -8.77 -19.20 -3.84
CA PHE A 131 -8.94 -20.56 -4.38
C PHE A 131 -9.57 -20.55 -5.77
N PRO A 132 -9.33 -21.59 -6.59
CA PRO A 132 -9.93 -21.72 -7.92
C PRO A 132 -11.45 -21.79 -7.87
N THR A 133 -12.14 -20.95 -8.65
CA THR A 133 -13.60 -20.89 -8.66
C THR A 133 -14.24 -21.18 -10.01
N TYR A 134 -13.50 -20.99 -11.10
CA TYR A 134 -14.10 -20.88 -12.42
C TYR A 134 -13.17 -21.41 -13.52
N VAL A 135 -13.74 -22.05 -14.53
CA VAL A 135 -13.02 -22.42 -15.75
C VAL A 135 -13.63 -21.69 -16.94
N TYR A 136 -12.85 -20.83 -17.55
CA TYR A 136 -13.20 -20.06 -18.73
C TYR A 136 -12.87 -20.81 -20.01
N ASN A 137 -13.87 -21.00 -20.85
CA ASN A 137 -13.73 -21.72 -22.10
C ASN A 137 -13.11 -20.84 -23.19
N THR A 138 -11.84 -21.07 -23.48
CA THR A 138 -11.07 -20.33 -24.49
C THR A 138 -10.90 -21.10 -25.79
N THR A 139 -11.71 -22.14 -26.04
CA THR A 139 -11.59 -22.92 -27.28
C THR A 139 -11.73 -22.04 -28.52
N PRO A 140 -11.05 -22.35 -29.64
CA PRO A 140 -11.11 -21.55 -30.86
C PRO A 140 -12.54 -21.37 -31.41
N SER A 141 -13.39 -22.38 -31.26
CA SER A 141 -14.82 -22.33 -31.67
C SER A 141 -15.59 -21.26 -30.81
N ASN A 142 -15.27 -21.17 -29.55
CA ASN A 142 -15.88 -20.18 -28.63
C ASN A 142 -15.34 -18.77 -28.92
N GLN A 143 -14.03 -18.63 -29.10
CA GLN A 143 -13.42 -17.36 -29.46
C GLN A 143 -13.85 -16.81 -30.83
N GLN A 144 -14.15 -17.66 -31.81
CA GLN A 144 -14.63 -17.24 -33.13
C GLN A 144 -16.04 -16.65 -33.07
N ARG A 145 -16.90 -17.07 -32.13
CA ARG A 145 -18.22 -16.47 -31.92
C ARG A 145 -18.14 -15.03 -31.41
N THR A 146 -17.09 -14.70 -30.68
CA THR A 146 -16.89 -13.42 -30.03
C THR A 146 -16.03 -12.44 -30.83
N LYS A 147 -15.22 -12.94 -31.79
CA LYS A 147 -14.27 -12.13 -32.58
C LYS A 147 -14.79 -11.81 -34.01
N ASN A 148 -15.88 -11.08 -34.09
CA ASN A 148 -16.14 -10.34 -35.33
C ASN A 148 -15.94 -8.83 -35.09
N ARG A 149 -15.54 -8.09 -36.12
CA ARG A 149 -15.24 -6.63 -36.05
C ARG A 149 -16.42 -5.81 -35.50
N GLU A 150 -17.63 -6.24 -35.76
CA GLU A 150 -18.85 -5.57 -35.30
C GLU A 150 -19.06 -5.83 -33.78
N SER A 151 -18.80 -7.04 -33.31
CA SER A 151 -18.82 -7.41 -31.89
C SER A 151 -17.79 -6.62 -31.11
N ASP A 152 -16.56 -6.48 -31.62
CA ASP A 152 -15.49 -5.72 -30.98
C ASP A 152 -15.85 -4.22 -30.87
N LEU A 153 -16.41 -3.61 -31.93
CA LEU A 153 -16.86 -2.24 -31.90
C LEU A 153 -18.01 -2.00 -30.92
N ASN A 154 -18.96 -2.92 -30.84
CA ASN A 154 -20.06 -2.85 -29.89
C ASN A 154 -19.56 -3.03 -28.45
N ASN A 155 -18.61 -3.91 -28.22
CA ASN A 155 -17.96 -4.08 -26.92
C ASN A 155 -17.31 -2.78 -26.44
N ILE A 156 -16.47 -2.18 -27.28
CA ILE A 156 -15.81 -0.88 -26.97
C ILE A 156 -16.86 0.21 -26.71
N LYS A 157 -17.91 0.29 -27.51
CA LYS A 157 -18.97 1.29 -27.38
C LYS A 157 -19.69 1.15 -26.04
N TYR A 158 -20.13 -0.06 -25.70
CA TYR A 158 -20.86 -0.32 -24.46
C TYR A 158 -19.96 -0.21 -23.23
N GLU A 159 -18.73 -0.69 -23.30
CA GLU A 159 -17.77 -0.51 -22.23
C GLU A 159 -17.52 0.98 -21.94
N ASN A 160 -17.33 1.81 -22.97
CA ASN A 160 -17.18 3.25 -22.81
C ASN A 160 -18.43 3.90 -22.21
N GLU A 161 -19.62 3.48 -22.64
CA GLU A 161 -20.87 3.97 -22.06
C GLU A 161 -20.96 3.63 -20.57
N ILE A 162 -20.67 2.39 -20.20
CA ILE A 162 -20.75 1.90 -18.82
C ILE A 162 -19.71 2.61 -17.94
N ARG A 163 -18.47 2.76 -18.44
CA ARG A 163 -17.38 3.42 -17.71
C ARG A 163 -17.59 4.94 -17.50
N ASN A 164 -18.53 5.55 -18.21
CA ASN A 164 -18.90 6.95 -18.05
C ASN A 164 -20.24 7.17 -17.34
N ARG A 165 -20.77 6.16 -16.65
CA ARG A 165 -22.00 6.27 -15.87
C ARG A 165 -21.79 7.00 -14.56
N LYS A 166 -22.90 7.46 -13.97
CA LYS A 166 -22.87 8.02 -12.61
C LYS A 166 -22.42 6.96 -11.61
N ILE A 167 -21.52 7.33 -10.74
CA ILE A 167 -20.99 6.49 -9.65
C ILE A 167 -22.09 6.32 -8.57
N TYR A 168 -22.25 5.09 -8.09
CA TYR A 168 -23.19 4.79 -7.00
C TYR A 168 -22.58 5.16 -5.65
N GLU A 169 -23.46 5.51 -4.71
CA GLU A 169 -23.05 5.74 -3.32
C GLU A 169 -22.79 4.42 -2.60
N THR A 170 -21.81 4.41 -1.71
CA THR A 170 -21.55 3.26 -0.86
C THR A 170 -22.72 3.04 0.08
N LEU A 171 -23.21 1.80 0.14
CA LEU A 171 -24.29 1.45 1.05
C LEU A 171 -23.75 1.33 2.47
N THR A 172 -24.47 1.90 3.40
CA THR A 172 -24.27 1.67 4.82
C THR A 172 -24.99 0.39 5.23
N SER A 173 -24.46 -0.40 6.18
CA SER A 173 -25.09 -1.63 6.66
C SER A 173 -26.53 -1.37 7.13
N LYS A 174 -27.42 -2.34 6.95
CA LYS A 174 -28.88 -2.26 7.23
C LYS A 174 -29.26 -1.80 8.65
N THR A 175 -28.35 -1.79 9.62
CA THR A 175 -28.68 -1.67 11.04
C THR A 175 -27.82 -0.74 11.87
N SER A 176 -26.82 -0.09 11.30
CA SER A 176 -26.07 0.94 12.00
C SER A 176 -26.10 2.26 11.23
N SER A 177 -26.40 3.35 11.93
CA SER A 177 -25.96 4.66 11.49
C SER A 177 -24.51 4.52 10.99
N PRO A 178 -24.08 5.19 9.90
CA PRO A 178 -22.72 5.07 9.43
C PRO A 178 -21.80 5.26 10.63
N LYS A 179 -20.99 4.24 10.94
CA LYS A 179 -20.02 4.37 12.01
C LYS A 179 -19.10 5.48 11.54
N LYS A 180 -19.32 6.67 12.08
CA LYS A 180 -18.48 7.83 11.77
C LYS A 180 -17.04 7.37 12.03
N LEU A 181 -16.20 7.36 11.00
CA LEU A 181 -14.80 7.01 11.19
C LEU A 181 -14.24 7.98 12.23
N PRO A 182 -13.42 7.50 13.16
CA PRO A 182 -12.78 8.38 14.12
C PRO A 182 -12.04 9.50 13.41
N GLN A 183 -12.23 10.72 13.90
CA GLN A 183 -11.66 11.92 13.30
C GLN A 183 -10.29 12.20 13.91
N VAL A 184 -9.27 12.21 13.09
CA VAL A 184 -7.90 12.53 13.50
C VAL A 184 -7.50 13.87 12.91
N ASN A 185 -7.27 14.87 13.78
CA ASN A 185 -6.72 16.15 13.34
C ASN A 185 -5.20 16.12 13.45
N VAL A 186 -4.52 16.41 12.37
CA VAL A 186 -3.07 16.35 12.32
C VAL A 186 -2.49 17.72 12.09
N PHE A 187 -1.58 18.11 12.95
CA PHE A 187 -0.78 19.32 12.80
C PHE A 187 0.60 18.98 12.28
N GLY A 188 1.07 19.74 11.30
CA GLY A 188 2.37 19.59 10.67
C GLY A 188 2.36 18.80 9.36
N ALA A 189 3.53 18.66 8.77
CA ALA A 189 3.73 17.95 7.50
C ALA A 189 3.77 16.43 7.70
N GLY A 190 3.55 15.67 6.62
CA GLY A 190 3.72 14.21 6.62
C GLY A 190 2.46 13.39 6.86
N VAL A 191 1.27 14.01 6.82
CA VAL A 191 -0.02 13.29 6.93
C VAL A 191 -0.32 12.45 5.71
N GLU A 192 0.05 12.95 4.55
CA GLU A 192 -0.10 12.27 3.26
C GLU A 192 0.60 10.92 3.23
N THR A 193 1.55 10.74 4.13
CA THR A 193 2.38 9.54 4.26
C THR A 193 1.94 8.58 5.37
N CYS A 194 0.93 8.88 6.17
CA CYS A 194 0.66 8.12 7.41
C CYS A 194 -0.68 7.41 7.47
N SER A 195 -1.57 7.59 6.50
CA SER A 195 -2.96 7.25 6.71
C SER A 195 -3.49 6.07 5.92
N SER A 196 -4.14 5.15 6.62
CA SER A 196 -5.15 4.29 6.01
C SER A 196 -6.49 5.03 6.08
N PRO A 197 -6.96 5.63 5.00
CA PRO A 197 -8.22 6.37 4.99
C PRO A 197 -9.45 5.47 5.16
N THR A 198 -9.25 4.17 5.29
CA THR A 198 -10.32 3.19 5.57
C THR A 198 -10.68 3.09 7.05
N LYS A 199 -9.80 3.53 7.95
CA LYS A 199 -9.95 3.35 9.40
C LYS A 199 -10.17 4.64 10.16
N PHE A 200 -9.69 5.74 9.59
CA PHE A 200 -9.74 7.07 10.17
C PHE A 200 -10.09 8.10 9.11
N SER A 201 -10.78 9.14 9.52
CA SER A 201 -10.97 10.35 8.73
C SER A 201 -9.97 11.39 9.21
N TYR A 202 -9.13 11.89 8.32
CA TYR A 202 -8.08 12.84 8.64
C TYR A 202 -8.44 14.25 8.19
N CYS A 203 -8.13 15.22 9.03
CA CYS A 203 -8.11 16.63 8.66
C CYS A 203 -6.78 17.26 9.07
N LEU A 204 -6.46 18.38 8.47
CA LEU A 204 -5.17 19.04 8.62
C LEU A 204 -5.32 20.41 9.27
N ASN A 205 -4.53 20.64 10.33
CA ASN A 205 -4.37 21.96 10.96
C ASN A 205 -5.70 22.68 11.26
N GLN A 206 -6.75 21.90 11.63
CA GLN A 206 -8.04 22.48 11.94
C GLN A 206 -8.00 23.06 13.36
N LYS A 207 -8.44 24.31 13.53
CA LYS A 207 -8.48 24.97 14.84
C LYS A 207 -9.67 24.53 15.67
N ASP A 208 -10.79 24.28 15.00
CA ASP A 208 -12.06 23.93 15.63
C ASP A 208 -12.64 22.67 14.94
N GLY A 209 -13.24 21.80 15.73
CA GLY A 209 -13.88 20.59 15.24
C GLY A 209 -14.04 19.55 16.33
N ASP A 210 -14.85 18.55 16.03
CA ASP A 210 -15.08 17.39 16.89
C ASP A 210 -14.11 16.27 16.46
N PHE A 211 -12.99 16.18 17.19
CA PHE A 211 -11.92 15.23 16.91
C PHE A 211 -11.84 14.15 17.98
N ASP A 212 -11.59 12.93 17.57
CA ASP A 212 -11.35 11.81 18.48
C ASP A 212 -9.88 11.76 18.94
N ILE A 213 -8.95 12.25 18.11
CA ILE A 213 -7.52 12.34 18.40
C ILE A 213 -6.94 13.58 17.73
N VAL A 214 -5.95 14.18 18.38
CA VAL A 214 -5.04 15.15 17.76
C VAL A 214 -3.63 14.58 17.69
N LEU A 215 -3.03 14.63 16.52
CA LEU A 215 -1.65 14.24 16.26
C LEU A 215 -0.80 15.48 16.00
N LEU A 216 0.30 15.60 16.73
CA LEU A 216 1.28 16.66 16.57
C LEU A 216 2.59 16.05 16.04
N ASN A 217 3.02 16.49 14.86
CA ASN A 217 4.28 16.04 14.26
C ASN A 217 5.42 17.01 14.62
N ASP A 218 6.53 16.49 15.10
CA ASP A 218 7.82 17.18 15.32
C ASP A 218 7.69 18.62 15.87
N GLY A 219 7.91 19.61 15.01
CA GLY A 219 7.90 21.04 15.41
C GLY A 219 6.59 21.52 16.03
N GLU A 220 5.46 20.93 15.63
CA GLU A 220 4.12 21.31 16.14
C GLU A 220 3.93 20.92 17.62
N ILE A 221 4.73 19.98 18.10
CA ILE A 221 4.81 19.62 19.52
C ILE A 221 5.25 20.84 20.34
N ILE A 222 6.23 21.61 19.85
CA ILE A 222 6.72 22.82 20.51
C ILE A 222 5.65 23.92 20.45
N GLU A 223 5.02 24.10 19.27
CA GLU A 223 3.93 25.08 19.11
C GLU A 223 2.79 24.84 20.09
N TYR A 224 2.44 23.57 20.34
CA TYR A 224 1.45 23.19 21.34
C TYR A 224 1.93 23.50 22.78
N LEU A 225 3.16 23.10 23.12
CA LEU A 225 3.71 23.28 24.46
C LEU A 225 3.87 24.77 24.84
N GLU A 226 4.10 25.62 23.85
CA GLU A 226 4.18 27.07 24.00
C GLU A 226 2.81 27.78 23.91
N GLY A 227 1.72 27.00 23.71
CA GLY A 227 0.35 27.53 23.70
C GLY A 227 -0.08 28.20 22.39
N ARG A 228 0.70 28.06 21.31
CA ARG A 228 0.33 28.57 19.98
C ARG A 228 -0.72 27.69 19.30
N ILE A 229 -0.68 26.38 19.54
CA ILE A 229 -1.74 25.42 19.18
C ILE A 229 -2.57 25.18 20.45
N GLN A 230 -3.88 25.44 20.38
CA GLN A 230 -4.82 25.17 21.46
C GLN A 230 -5.68 23.98 21.11
N ILE A 231 -5.77 23.02 22.03
CA ILE A 231 -6.52 21.76 21.88
C ILE A 231 -7.38 21.58 23.12
N ASP A 232 -8.63 21.11 22.92
CA ASP A 232 -9.50 20.77 24.05
C ASP A 232 -8.82 19.68 24.91
N LYS A 233 -8.82 19.90 26.22
CA LYS A 233 -8.15 19.03 27.21
C LYS A 233 -8.72 17.59 27.25
N ASN A 234 -9.92 17.40 26.72
CA ASN A 234 -10.57 16.09 26.68
C ASN A 234 -10.17 15.26 25.46
N ILE A 235 -9.51 15.86 24.46
CA ILE A 235 -9.09 15.15 23.27
C ILE A 235 -7.71 14.54 23.50
N PRO A 236 -7.52 13.22 23.28
CA PRO A 236 -6.21 12.58 23.35
C PRO A 236 -5.22 13.23 22.37
N ILE A 237 -4.07 13.66 22.89
CA ILE A 237 -3.01 14.28 22.10
C ILE A 237 -1.88 13.26 21.93
N VAL A 238 -1.52 12.98 20.71
CA VAL A 238 -0.41 12.10 20.33
C VAL A 238 0.73 12.93 19.77
N ALA A 239 1.90 12.85 20.39
CA ALA A 239 3.13 13.41 19.84
C ALA A 239 3.78 12.40 18.93
N ARG A 240 4.13 12.77 17.70
CA ARG A 240 4.88 11.93 16.77
C ARG A 240 6.21 12.57 16.43
N LEU A 241 7.29 11.84 16.75
CA LEU A 241 8.65 12.21 16.45
C LEU A 241 9.10 11.34 15.25
N HIS A 242 9.08 11.92 14.06
CA HIS A 242 9.43 11.18 12.85
C HIS A 242 10.76 11.64 12.23
N GLU A 243 11.22 12.84 12.57
CA GLU A 243 12.52 13.34 12.12
C GLU A 243 13.60 13.17 13.19
N GLN A 244 14.83 13.16 12.74
CA GLN A 244 16.01 12.94 13.57
C GLN A 244 16.22 14.07 14.56
N ARG A 245 16.91 13.77 15.68
CA ARG A 245 17.28 14.75 16.72
C ARG A 245 17.94 16.02 16.18
N ASP A 246 18.75 15.89 15.15
CA ASP A 246 19.56 16.98 14.60
C ASP A 246 18.86 17.76 13.47
N TYR A 247 17.68 17.29 13.00
CA TYR A 247 17.02 17.86 11.83
C TYR A 247 16.27 19.17 12.15
N PHE A 248 15.43 19.19 13.18
CA PHE A 248 14.57 20.33 13.47
C PHE A 248 15.07 21.21 14.62
N GLN A 249 15.37 20.63 15.74
CA GLN A 249 15.85 21.33 16.91
C GLN A 249 16.54 20.36 17.86
N LYS A 250 17.76 20.67 18.26
CA LYS A 250 18.53 19.90 19.26
C LYS A 250 17.76 19.67 20.58
N ASN A 251 16.70 20.44 20.84
CA ASN A 251 15.92 20.40 22.06
C ASN A 251 14.58 19.65 21.95
N LEU A 252 14.11 19.27 20.75
CA LEU A 252 12.78 18.66 20.61
C LEU A 252 12.64 17.40 21.48
N MET A 253 13.60 16.48 21.39
CA MET A 253 13.57 15.23 22.16
C MET A 253 13.64 15.49 23.67
N ASN A 254 14.50 16.43 24.12
CA ASN A 254 14.57 16.83 25.52
C ASN A 254 13.28 17.53 25.98
N THR A 255 12.67 18.31 25.10
CA THR A 255 11.38 18.96 25.38
C THR A 255 10.28 17.95 25.57
N VAL A 256 10.23 16.91 24.72
CA VAL A 256 9.26 15.80 24.85
C VAL A 256 9.53 14.99 26.13
N LEU A 257 10.78 14.65 26.42
CA LEU A 257 11.16 13.97 27.67
C LEU A 257 10.64 14.71 28.91
N ASN A 258 10.81 16.02 28.95
CA ASN A 258 10.41 16.85 30.10
C ASN A 258 8.89 17.13 30.16
N ASN A 259 8.14 16.89 29.09
CA ASN A 259 6.72 17.20 29.00
C ASN A 259 5.87 15.99 28.60
N HIS A 260 6.39 14.77 28.71
CA HIS A 260 5.74 13.56 28.24
C HIS A 260 4.32 13.34 28.79
N ASN A 261 4.06 13.80 30.02
CA ASN A 261 2.78 13.71 30.69
C ASN A 261 1.67 14.61 30.09
N LYS A 262 2.02 15.50 29.18
CA LYS A 262 1.05 16.31 28.43
C LYS A 262 0.48 15.60 27.21
N PHE A 263 1.02 14.44 26.88
CA PHE A 263 0.61 13.64 25.73
C PHE A 263 -0.03 12.33 26.20
N HIS A 264 -1.07 11.90 25.51
CA HIS A 264 -1.66 10.59 25.72
C HIS A 264 -0.69 9.48 25.32
N SER A 265 -0.02 9.66 24.18
CA SER A 265 1.00 8.75 23.69
C SER A 265 2.08 9.49 22.89
N ILE A 266 3.28 8.92 22.88
CA ILE A 266 4.41 9.44 22.10
C ILE A 266 4.85 8.36 21.14
N LEU A 267 4.73 8.62 19.85
CA LEU A 267 5.16 7.72 18.78
C LEU A 267 6.56 8.13 18.34
N THR A 268 7.53 7.23 18.44
CA THR A 268 8.93 7.57 18.19
C THR A 268 9.77 6.31 17.86
N PHE A 269 10.89 6.52 17.22
CA PHE A 269 11.97 5.54 17.07
C PHE A 269 13.12 5.79 18.05
N ASP A 270 13.07 6.90 18.80
CA ASP A 270 14.11 7.30 19.75
C ASP A 270 14.17 6.34 20.93
N LYS A 271 15.28 5.59 21.03
CA LYS A 271 15.48 4.58 22.06
C LYS A 271 15.44 5.16 23.46
N ILE A 272 16.01 6.34 23.67
CA ILE A 272 16.04 6.98 25.00
C ILE A 272 14.63 7.30 25.48
N ILE A 273 13.79 7.84 24.59
CA ILE A 273 12.38 8.10 24.92
C ILE A 273 11.64 6.77 25.16
N LEU A 274 11.83 5.76 24.30
CA LEU A 274 11.17 4.47 24.45
C LEU A 274 11.51 3.74 25.74
N GLU A 275 12.75 3.84 26.21
CA GLU A 275 13.21 3.18 27.43
C GLU A 275 12.86 3.92 28.71
N ASN A 276 12.64 5.24 28.65
CA ASN A 276 12.44 6.07 29.85
C ASN A 276 11.01 6.62 30.00
N ILE A 277 10.20 6.57 28.97
CA ILE A 277 8.87 7.19 28.98
C ILE A 277 7.77 6.12 28.87
N PRO A 278 6.91 5.95 29.88
CA PRO A 278 5.95 4.83 29.92
C PRO A 278 4.85 4.91 28.86
N ASN A 279 4.50 6.11 28.38
CA ASN A 279 3.54 6.32 27.32
C ASN A 279 4.19 6.45 25.91
N ALA A 280 5.49 6.15 25.79
CA ALA A 280 6.15 6.07 24.49
C ALA A 280 5.88 4.72 23.82
N ARG A 281 5.74 4.74 22.51
CA ARG A 281 5.54 3.56 21.66
C ARG A 281 6.42 3.64 20.43
N PHE A 282 6.96 2.50 20.05
CA PHE A 282 7.79 2.43 18.84
C PHE A 282 6.94 2.70 17.59
N CYS A 283 7.40 3.66 16.81
CA CYS A 283 6.92 3.92 15.47
C CYS A 283 8.15 4.30 14.64
N ASN A 284 8.40 3.59 13.55
CA ASN A 284 9.49 3.94 12.66
C ASN A 284 9.25 5.33 12.04
N SER A 285 10.32 5.99 11.66
CA SER A 285 10.29 7.39 11.22
C SER A 285 9.36 7.61 10.04
N GLU A 286 9.35 6.70 9.10
CA GLU A 286 8.41 6.72 7.99
C GLU A 286 7.73 5.36 7.88
N GLY A 287 6.45 5.31 8.18
CA GLY A 287 5.62 4.24 7.66
C GLY A 287 5.63 4.36 6.15
N ILE A 288 5.94 3.29 5.42
CA ILE A 288 5.74 3.31 3.98
C ILE A 288 4.25 3.32 3.73
N THR A 289 3.77 4.51 3.61
CA THR A 289 2.42 4.83 3.23
C THR A 289 2.19 4.65 1.76
N GLN A 290 3.22 4.80 1.05
CA GLN A 290 3.32 4.54 -0.36
C GLN A 290 4.72 4.02 -0.57
N PHE A 291 4.85 2.92 -1.23
CA PHE A 291 6.01 2.73 -2.04
C PHE A 291 6.02 3.99 -2.90
N GLN A 292 6.74 4.99 -2.44
CA GLN A 292 6.89 6.20 -3.22
C GLN A 292 7.75 5.84 -4.42
N VAL A 293 7.09 5.27 -5.38
CA VAL A 293 7.44 5.44 -6.76
C VAL A 293 7.24 6.93 -7.01
N CYS A 294 8.02 7.76 -6.34
CA CYS A 294 8.03 9.17 -6.58
C CYS A 294 8.84 9.39 -7.84
N PRO A 295 8.24 9.88 -8.90
CA PRO A 295 9.03 10.65 -9.83
C PRO A 295 9.70 11.74 -9.00
N ASN A 296 10.98 11.92 -9.20
CA ASN A 296 11.80 12.86 -8.48
C ASN A 296 11.05 14.17 -8.26
N ASN A 297 10.89 14.56 -7.00
CA ASN A 297 10.26 15.80 -6.64
C ASN A 297 11.18 16.95 -7.09
N ILE A 298 11.02 17.41 -8.32
CA ILE A 298 11.77 18.53 -8.87
C ILE A 298 11.23 19.78 -8.21
N GLY A 299 11.94 20.29 -7.21
CA GLY A 299 11.78 21.65 -6.75
C GLY A 299 10.63 21.95 -5.81
N GLY A 300 10.41 21.20 -4.72
CA GLY A 300 9.58 21.66 -3.59
C GLY A 300 8.11 21.98 -3.90
N THR A 301 7.60 21.56 -5.05
CA THR A 301 6.19 21.69 -5.43
C THR A 301 5.40 20.52 -4.86
N PRO A 302 4.18 20.77 -4.33
CA PRO A 302 3.33 19.72 -3.81
C PRO A 302 3.06 18.71 -4.93
N TYR A 303 3.04 17.44 -4.53
CA TYR A 303 2.77 16.27 -5.36
C TYR A 303 1.66 16.53 -6.38
N HIS A 304 2.00 16.64 -7.66
CA HIS A 304 1.00 16.66 -8.69
C HIS A 304 0.45 15.25 -8.91
N SER A 305 -0.73 14.99 -8.37
CA SER A 305 -1.49 13.75 -8.47
C SER A 305 -1.72 13.23 -9.91
N SER A 306 -1.45 14.05 -10.92
CA SER A 306 -1.63 13.69 -12.33
C SER A 306 -0.57 12.75 -12.90
N LEU A 307 0.63 12.67 -12.28
CA LEU A 307 1.71 11.77 -12.69
C LEU A 307 1.64 10.39 -12.02
N TYR A 308 0.78 10.23 -11.01
CA TYR A 308 0.63 9.01 -10.22
C TYR A 308 -0.52 8.11 -10.67
N LYS A 309 -1.19 8.45 -11.77
CA LYS A 309 -2.42 7.79 -12.21
C LYS A 309 -2.24 6.31 -12.58
N ASP A 310 -1.03 5.85 -12.81
CA ASP A 310 -0.77 4.55 -13.40
C ASP A 310 0.04 3.59 -12.50
N TYR A 311 0.39 3.97 -11.27
CA TYR A 311 1.14 3.09 -10.37
C TYR A 311 0.25 2.52 -9.25
N ASP A 312 -0.13 1.28 -9.41
CA ASP A 312 -0.76 0.49 -8.36
C ASP A 312 0.32 0.01 -7.38
N VAL A 313 0.21 0.44 -6.13
CA VAL A 313 1.13 0.02 -5.05
C VAL A 313 1.17 -1.50 -4.92
N ASN A 314 0.04 -2.18 -5.11
CA ASN A 314 -0.02 -3.65 -5.07
C ASN A 314 0.69 -4.31 -6.26
N GLN A 315 0.84 -3.61 -7.39
CA GLN A 315 1.63 -4.10 -8.53
C GLN A 315 3.12 -3.84 -8.36
N THR A 316 3.50 -2.87 -7.54
CA THR A 316 4.90 -2.51 -7.32
C THR A 316 5.54 -3.25 -6.14
N ILE A 317 4.73 -3.73 -5.18
CA ILE A 317 5.19 -4.52 -4.04
C ILE A 317 5.14 -6.01 -4.41
N LYS A 318 6.24 -6.54 -4.84
CA LYS A 318 6.42 -7.97 -5.14
C LYS A 318 7.90 -8.37 -5.17
N LEU A 319 8.14 -9.63 -5.01
CA LEU A 319 9.47 -10.19 -5.24
C LEU A 319 9.76 -10.19 -6.76
N TYR A 320 10.48 -9.19 -7.23
CA TYR A 320 10.84 -9.07 -8.65
C TYR A 320 11.91 -10.08 -9.04
N PRO A 321 11.79 -10.75 -10.20
CA PRO A 321 12.91 -11.50 -10.77
C PRO A 321 14.10 -10.57 -11.00
N LYS A 322 15.29 -11.02 -10.60
CA LYS A 322 16.52 -10.23 -10.74
C LYS A 322 17.29 -10.63 -12.00
N SER A 323 17.97 -9.67 -12.60
CA SER A 323 18.80 -9.88 -13.79
C SER A 323 20.21 -9.28 -13.64
N ILE A 324 20.44 -8.44 -12.63
CA ILE A 324 21.73 -7.80 -12.36
C ILE A 324 22.21 -8.23 -10.97
N TYR A 325 23.19 -9.14 -10.94
CA TYR A 325 23.72 -9.75 -9.71
C TYR A 325 25.13 -9.24 -9.34
N GLY A 326 25.97 -8.97 -10.30
CA GLY A 326 27.37 -8.56 -10.08
C GLY A 326 27.56 -7.06 -9.85
N LYS A 327 26.47 -6.28 -9.76
CA LYS A 327 26.52 -4.84 -9.52
C LYS A 327 25.31 -4.42 -8.67
N ALA A 328 25.53 -3.53 -7.70
CA ALA A 328 24.46 -2.95 -6.92
C ALA A 328 23.94 -1.64 -7.52
N SER A 329 22.68 -1.31 -7.26
CA SER A 329 22.18 0.05 -7.40
C SER A 329 22.41 0.86 -6.13
N CYS A 330 22.39 2.20 -6.24
CA CYS A 330 22.38 3.09 -5.10
C CYS A 330 21.53 4.32 -5.42
N ILE A 331 20.48 4.54 -4.63
CA ILE A 331 19.60 5.71 -4.79
C ILE A 331 20.02 6.75 -3.75
N THR A 332 20.46 7.90 -4.20
CA THR A 332 20.94 8.98 -3.33
C THR A 332 20.63 10.35 -3.92
N SER A 333 20.90 11.40 -3.16
CA SER A 333 20.78 12.79 -3.61
C SER A 333 22.00 13.58 -3.21
N THR A 334 22.19 14.73 -3.83
CA THR A 334 23.29 15.66 -3.53
C THR A 334 23.08 16.51 -2.27
N LYS A 335 22.01 16.26 -1.48
CA LYS A 335 21.76 16.97 -0.22
C LYS A 335 22.91 16.76 0.77
N SER A 336 23.39 17.86 1.40
CA SER A 336 24.57 17.87 2.27
C SER A 336 24.42 18.72 3.53
N PHE A 337 23.20 19.08 3.93
CA PHE A 337 22.97 20.05 5.03
C PHE A 337 22.96 19.41 6.44
N LEU A 338 23.03 18.08 6.54
CA LEU A 338 23.13 17.37 7.82
C LEU A 338 24.44 16.54 7.87
N PRO A 339 24.98 16.25 9.06
CA PRO A 339 26.18 15.42 9.22
C PRO A 339 26.03 14.04 8.54
N GLY A 340 24.91 13.37 8.71
CA GLY A 340 24.66 12.07 8.09
C GLY A 340 24.56 12.13 6.55
N HIS A 341 24.16 13.27 5.99
CA HIS A 341 24.23 13.49 4.56
C HIS A 341 25.67 13.50 4.05
N SER A 342 26.60 14.14 4.79
CA SER A 342 28.01 14.19 4.44
C SER A 342 28.63 12.80 4.48
N THR A 343 28.39 12.03 5.54
CA THR A 343 28.85 10.63 5.67
C THR A 343 28.34 9.77 4.51
N ARG A 344 27.05 9.89 4.18
CA ARG A 344 26.47 9.18 3.02
C ARG A 344 27.19 9.54 1.72
N LEU A 345 27.39 10.83 1.48
CA LEU A 345 28.07 11.31 0.26
C LEU A 345 29.53 10.88 0.18
N ASP A 346 30.24 10.78 1.31
CA ASP A 346 31.59 10.28 1.36
C ASP A 346 31.66 8.81 0.94
N PHE A 347 30.79 7.93 1.46
CA PHE A 347 30.69 6.56 0.98
C PHE A 347 30.36 6.49 -0.50
N VAL A 348 29.34 7.22 -0.95
CA VAL A 348 28.88 7.19 -2.35
C VAL A 348 29.95 7.65 -3.32
N LYS A 349 30.75 8.67 -2.94
CA LYS A 349 31.87 9.17 -3.77
C LYS A 349 32.88 8.08 -4.05
N ASN A 350 33.19 7.24 -3.07
CA ASN A 350 34.18 6.20 -3.16
C ASN A 350 33.73 4.96 -3.93
N ILE A 351 32.42 4.72 -4.03
CA ILE A 351 31.86 3.55 -4.73
C ILE A 351 31.25 3.87 -6.09
N LYS A 352 31.31 5.10 -6.58
CA LYS A 352 30.64 5.56 -7.81
C LYS A 352 30.94 4.71 -9.05
N ASP A 353 32.12 4.09 -9.12
CA ASP A 353 32.53 3.25 -10.23
C ASP A 353 32.14 1.76 -10.05
N LYS A 354 31.76 1.38 -8.83
CA LYS A 354 31.35 0.01 -8.45
C LYS A 354 29.83 -0.21 -8.47
N VAL A 355 29.04 0.86 -8.39
CA VAL A 355 27.58 0.80 -8.35
C VAL A 355 26.94 1.61 -9.47
N GLU A 356 25.66 1.39 -9.73
CA GLU A 356 24.88 2.28 -10.58
C GLU A 356 24.17 3.31 -9.70
N LEU A 357 24.56 4.57 -9.85
CA LEU A 357 24.03 5.68 -9.05
C LEU A 357 22.77 6.28 -9.68
N TYR A 358 21.74 6.46 -8.87
CA TYR A 358 20.47 7.07 -9.24
C TYR A 358 20.07 8.15 -8.24
N GLY A 359 19.23 9.07 -8.67
CA GLY A 359 18.59 10.05 -7.85
C GLY A 359 18.83 11.49 -8.23
N ARG A 360 18.28 12.39 -7.42
CA ARG A 360 18.22 13.81 -7.72
C ARG A 360 19.62 14.46 -7.80
N GLY A 361 19.87 15.09 -8.95
CA GLY A 361 21.15 15.75 -9.23
C GLY A 361 22.27 14.79 -9.63
N ILE A 362 21.94 13.49 -9.92
CA ILE A 362 22.88 12.46 -10.39
C ILE A 362 22.34 11.88 -11.69
N LYS A 363 21.59 10.80 -11.62
CA LYS A 363 20.86 10.18 -12.72
C LYS A 363 19.39 10.08 -12.28
N GLU A 364 18.61 11.00 -12.76
CA GLU A 364 17.19 11.06 -12.42
C GLU A 364 16.42 9.93 -13.10
N ILE A 365 15.52 9.31 -12.35
CA ILE A 365 14.66 8.22 -12.80
C ILE A 365 13.21 8.56 -12.48
N PRO A 366 12.25 8.12 -13.31
CA PRO A 366 10.83 8.33 -13.05
C PRO A 366 10.36 7.69 -11.75
N SER A 367 10.97 6.57 -11.38
CA SER A 367 10.61 5.77 -10.23
C SER A 367 11.84 5.15 -9.58
N LYS A 368 11.86 5.10 -8.24
CA LYS A 368 12.88 4.34 -7.49
C LYS A 368 12.85 2.85 -7.86
N LEU A 369 11.70 2.35 -8.29
CA LEU A 369 11.54 0.98 -8.76
C LEU A 369 12.48 0.67 -9.94
N ASP A 370 12.72 1.63 -10.83
CA ASP A 370 13.63 1.47 -11.98
C ASP A 370 15.08 1.17 -11.54
N ALA A 371 15.46 1.62 -10.35
CA ALA A 371 16.75 1.33 -9.74
C ALA A 371 16.78 0.07 -8.86
N MET A 372 15.65 -0.63 -8.67
CA MET A 372 15.56 -1.75 -7.73
C MET A 372 15.05 -3.05 -8.37
N HIS A 373 14.08 -2.97 -9.30
CA HIS A 373 13.38 -4.17 -9.76
C HIS A 373 14.29 -5.20 -10.44
N ASN A 374 15.31 -4.77 -11.17
CA ASN A 374 16.28 -5.64 -11.85
C ASN A 374 17.53 -5.96 -11.04
N TYR A 375 17.83 -5.16 -10.00
CA TYR A 375 19.03 -5.31 -9.19
C TYR A 375 18.81 -6.31 -8.05
N ALA A 376 19.71 -7.28 -7.93
CA ALA A 376 19.73 -8.20 -6.80
C ALA A 376 20.14 -7.52 -5.49
N PHE A 377 20.92 -6.46 -5.57
CA PHE A 377 21.49 -5.72 -4.45
C PHE A 377 21.31 -4.22 -4.62
N SER A 378 21.08 -3.50 -3.51
CA SER A 378 21.02 -2.04 -3.49
C SER A 378 21.69 -1.48 -2.25
N VAL A 379 22.53 -0.45 -2.42
CA VAL A 379 23.16 0.26 -1.30
C VAL A 379 22.15 1.22 -0.70
N ALA A 380 21.85 1.01 0.57
CA ALA A 380 20.90 1.79 1.38
C ALA A 380 21.62 2.41 2.58
N ILE A 381 21.86 3.71 2.51
CA ILE A 381 22.55 4.49 3.56
C ILE A 381 21.56 5.47 4.17
N GLU A 382 21.34 5.35 5.49
CA GLU A 382 20.47 6.26 6.21
C GLU A 382 21.09 7.64 6.39
N ASN A 383 20.24 8.64 6.58
CA ASN A 383 20.68 10.02 6.80
C ASN A 383 21.13 10.29 8.24
N ASN A 384 20.85 9.38 9.15
CA ASN A 384 21.31 9.41 10.52
C ASN A 384 21.89 8.07 10.96
N ILE A 385 22.90 8.13 11.77
CA ILE A 385 23.63 6.98 12.30
C ILE A 385 23.89 7.24 13.78
N SER A 386 22.82 7.42 14.54
CA SER A 386 22.93 7.42 15.99
C SER A 386 23.03 5.97 16.48
N SER A 387 24.02 5.68 17.28
CA SER A 387 24.22 4.35 17.92
C SER A 387 23.04 3.95 18.83
N ASP A 388 22.21 4.91 19.21
CA ASP A 388 21.20 4.76 20.24
C ASP A 388 19.76 4.77 19.70
N ASP A 389 19.55 4.96 18.42
CA ASP A 389 18.23 5.04 17.83
C ASP A 389 17.80 3.75 17.11
N TYR A 390 16.52 3.52 17.03
CA TYR A 390 15.90 2.52 16.16
C TYR A 390 15.49 3.13 14.82
N TYR A 391 16.35 4.02 14.30
CA TYR A 391 16.07 4.78 13.09
C TYR A 391 16.38 3.97 11.84
N PHE A 392 15.38 3.66 11.07
CA PHE A 392 15.47 3.18 9.70
C PHE A 392 14.29 3.73 8.90
N THR A 393 14.47 3.87 7.60
CA THR A 393 13.50 4.55 6.73
C THR A 393 13.07 3.68 5.55
N GLU A 394 12.34 4.31 4.64
CA GLU A 394 11.94 3.73 3.37
C GLU A 394 13.11 3.10 2.59
N LYS A 395 14.33 3.60 2.74
CA LYS A 395 15.51 3.12 1.99
C LYS A 395 15.77 1.64 2.18
N LEU A 396 15.65 1.17 3.42
CA LEU A 396 15.79 -0.24 3.75
C LEU A 396 14.56 -1.05 3.31
N ILE A 397 13.38 -0.53 3.60
CA ILE A 397 12.13 -1.24 3.38
C ILE A 397 11.85 -1.40 1.88
N GLU A 398 12.13 -0.38 1.06
CA GLU A 398 12.01 -0.44 -0.40
C GLU A 398 12.85 -1.56 -1.01
N CYS A 399 14.00 -1.87 -0.44
CA CYS A 399 14.77 -3.05 -0.84
C CYS A 399 13.99 -4.35 -0.59
N PHE A 400 13.47 -4.54 0.62
CA PHE A 400 12.74 -5.76 0.95
C PHE A 400 11.48 -5.95 0.10
N VAL A 401 10.66 -4.89 -0.05
CA VAL A 401 9.39 -4.98 -0.79
C VAL A 401 9.55 -5.11 -2.31
N THR A 402 10.77 -5.09 -2.81
CA THR A 402 11.13 -5.41 -4.20
C THR A 402 11.92 -6.71 -4.35
N GLY A 403 12.20 -7.41 -3.24
CA GLY A 403 13.04 -8.61 -3.25
C GLY A 403 14.52 -8.30 -3.51
N THR A 404 14.98 -7.09 -3.22
CA THR A 404 16.36 -6.65 -3.36
C THR A 404 17.08 -6.81 -2.02
N ILE A 405 18.29 -7.33 -2.00
CA ILE A 405 19.12 -7.44 -0.79
C ILE A 405 19.73 -6.06 -0.50
N PRO A 406 19.42 -5.46 0.67
CA PRO A 406 20.04 -4.21 1.06
C PRO A 406 21.52 -4.42 1.47
N ILE A 407 22.40 -3.55 0.97
CA ILE A 407 23.73 -3.30 1.50
C ILE A 407 23.60 -2.06 2.38
N TYR A 408 23.54 -2.28 3.69
CA TYR A 408 22.91 -1.34 4.62
C TYR A 408 23.88 -0.69 5.58
N TYR A 409 23.77 0.63 5.68
CA TYR A 409 24.41 1.45 6.70
C TYR A 409 23.38 2.35 7.38
N GLY A 410 23.15 2.13 8.68
CA GLY A 410 22.10 2.85 9.42
C GLY A 410 21.90 2.31 10.83
N CYS A 411 20.67 1.93 11.15
CA CYS A 411 20.28 1.44 12.47
C CYS A 411 21.17 0.26 12.94
N PRO A 412 21.94 0.42 14.01
CA PRO A 412 22.83 -0.63 14.50
C PRO A 412 22.08 -1.81 15.13
N ASN A 413 20.83 -1.61 15.52
CA ASN A 413 19.95 -2.61 16.15
C ASN A 413 18.92 -3.17 15.14
N ILE A 414 19.25 -3.20 13.86
CA ILE A 414 18.30 -3.58 12.81
C ILE A 414 17.87 -5.06 12.90
N ASP A 415 18.66 -5.91 13.55
CA ASP A 415 18.39 -7.29 13.86
C ASP A 415 17.16 -7.49 14.77
N LYS A 416 16.79 -6.49 15.55
CA LYS A 416 15.54 -6.49 16.34
C LYS A 416 14.28 -6.40 15.47
N PHE A 417 14.41 -5.85 14.29
CA PHE A 417 13.30 -5.56 13.38
C PHE A 417 13.25 -6.52 12.20
N PHE A 418 14.37 -7.02 11.73
CA PHE A 418 14.47 -7.85 10.54
C PHE A 418 15.39 -9.04 10.73
N ASP A 419 15.21 -10.06 9.89
CA ASP A 419 16.18 -11.15 9.82
C ASP A 419 17.47 -10.64 9.17
N ILE A 420 18.50 -10.46 9.99
CA ILE A 420 19.77 -9.88 9.58
C ILE A 420 20.49 -10.69 8.50
N ARG A 421 20.17 -11.98 8.37
CA ARG A 421 20.71 -12.85 7.32
C ARG A 421 20.24 -12.43 5.91
N GLY A 422 19.20 -11.60 5.82
CA GLY A 422 18.72 -10.99 4.59
C GLY A 422 19.28 -9.57 4.33
N VAL A 423 20.31 -9.15 5.08
CA VAL A 423 20.92 -7.82 5.00
C VAL A 423 22.43 -7.95 4.95
N LEU A 424 23.09 -7.17 4.12
CA LEU A 424 24.55 -7.02 4.12
C LEU A 424 24.89 -5.71 4.81
N THR A 425 25.32 -5.74 6.06
CA THR A 425 25.67 -4.54 6.83
C THR A 425 27.13 -4.17 6.66
N PHE A 426 27.45 -2.89 6.72
CA PHE A 426 28.80 -2.36 6.76
C PHE A 426 28.88 -1.15 7.67
N THR A 427 30.08 -0.85 8.16
CA THR A 427 30.39 0.30 9.00
C THR A 427 31.58 1.09 8.46
N THR A 428 32.42 0.48 7.64
CA THR A 428 33.59 1.08 7.04
C THR A 428 33.56 1.02 5.52
N GLN A 429 34.39 1.84 4.89
CA GLN A 429 34.57 1.82 3.42
C GLN A 429 35.13 0.48 2.95
N GLU A 430 36.08 -0.10 3.69
CA GLU A 430 36.70 -1.37 3.36
C GLU A 430 35.69 -2.51 3.35
N GLU A 431 34.79 -2.55 4.36
CA GLU A 431 33.69 -3.54 4.40
C GLU A 431 32.74 -3.37 3.21
N LEU A 432 32.36 -2.12 2.87
CA LEU A 432 31.52 -1.84 1.72
C LEU A 432 32.17 -2.28 0.42
N ASP A 433 33.46 -1.95 0.23
CA ASP A 433 34.23 -2.35 -0.95
C ASP A 433 34.31 -3.87 -1.09
N ASN A 434 34.57 -4.58 0.01
CA ASN A 434 34.60 -6.04 0.04
C ASN A 434 33.23 -6.65 -0.29
N ILE A 435 32.15 -6.09 0.20
CA ILE A 435 30.80 -6.55 -0.14
C ILE A 435 30.55 -6.38 -1.64
N LEU A 436 30.86 -5.18 -2.19
CA LEU A 436 30.60 -4.87 -3.59
C LEU A 436 31.43 -5.74 -4.56
N ASP A 437 32.66 -6.07 -4.18
CA ASP A 437 33.57 -6.89 -5.00
C ASP A 437 33.16 -8.38 -5.01
N ASN A 438 32.29 -8.82 -4.08
CA ASN A 438 31.84 -10.21 -3.94
C ASN A 438 30.34 -10.42 -4.23
N LEU A 439 29.71 -9.52 -4.96
CA LEU A 439 28.32 -9.67 -5.39
C LEU A 439 28.20 -10.73 -6.49
N SER A 440 27.24 -11.63 -6.33
CA SER A 440 26.99 -12.70 -7.31
C SER A 440 25.55 -13.22 -7.22
N GLU A 441 25.13 -13.93 -8.24
CA GLU A 441 23.84 -14.65 -8.24
C GLU A 441 23.78 -15.72 -7.15
N GLU A 442 24.87 -16.45 -6.94
CA GLU A 442 24.98 -17.42 -5.86
C GLU A 442 24.76 -16.80 -4.48
N LYS A 443 25.41 -15.65 -4.23
CA LYS A 443 25.20 -14.89 -3.00
C LYS A 443 23.76 -14.48 -2.81
N TYR A 444 23.12 -13.93 -3.86
CA TYR A 444 21.69 -13.58 -3.83
C TYR A 444 20.81 -14.77 -3.49
N ASN A 445 20.99 -15.87 -4.21
CA ASN A 445 20.18 -17.08 -4.03
C ASN A 445 20.33 -17.68 -2.62
N SER A 446 21.53 -17.63 -2.03
CA SER A 446 21.78 -18.09 -0.66
C SER A 446 21.03 -17.27 0.40
N MET A 447 20.76 -15.99 0.12
CA MET A 447 20.10 -15.05 1.02
C MET A 447 18.59 -14.90 0.74
N PHE A 448 18.09 -15.32 -0.41
CA PHE A 448 16.74 -15.04 -0.90
C PHE A 448 15.63 -15.42 0.07
N LYS A 449 15.74 -16.56 0.76
CA LYS A 449 14.75 -16.98 1.76
C LYS A 449 14.60 -16.00 2.93
N TYR A 450 15.69 -15.33 3.31
CA TYR A 450 15.66 -14.35 4.41
C TYR A 450 15.12 -13.00 3.92
N VAL A 451 15.42 -12.61 2.68
CA VAL A 451 14.79 -11.47 2.04
C VAL A 451 13.28 -11.68 1.91
N THR A 452 12.84 -12.87 1.51
CA THR A 452 11.42 -13.23 1.45
C THR A 452 10.75 -13.16 2.84
N HIS A 453 11.46 -13.58 3.90
CA HIS A 453 10.97 -13.42 5.27
C HIS A 453 10.76 -11.93 5.62
N ASN A 454 11.76 -11.09 5.35
CA ASN A 454 11.69 -9.66 5.59
C ASN A 454 10.63 -8.97 4.72
N PHE A 455 10.48 -9.36 3.46
CA PHE A 455 9.40 -8.93 2.59
C PHE A 455 8.02 -9.17 3.22
N ASN A 456 7.75 -10.39 3.68
CA ASN A 456 6.47 -10.73 4.31
C ASN A 456 6.22 -9.93 5.60
N LYS A 457 7.27 -9.67 6.38
CA LYS A 457 7.20 -8.82 7.57
C LYS A 457 6.85 -7.38 7.20
N CYS A 458 7.54 -6.81 6.20
CA CYS A 458 7.26 -5.45 5.74
C CYS A 458 5.82 -5.29 5.25
N ILE A 459 5.30 -6.22 4.47
CA ILE A 459 3.91 -6.17 4.00
C ILE A 459 2.91 -6.12 5.17
N LYS A 460 3.16 -6.89 6.22
CA LYS A 460 2.25 -6.96 7.36
C LYS A 460 2.27 -5.72 8.26
N THR A 461 3.43 -5.11 8.44
CA THR A 461 3.63 -4.14 9.54
C THR A 461 4.06 -2.74 9.07
N MET A 462 4.57 -2.60 7.86
CA MET A 462 5.22 -1.38 7.41
C MET A 462 4.68 -0.83 6.09
N VAL A 463 3.90 -1.63 5.36
CA VAL A 463 3.19 -1.18 4.16
C VAL A 463 1.75 -0.88 4.54
N LEU A 464 1.30 0.31 4.20
CA LEU A 464 0.09 0.94 4.72
C LEU A 464 -1.25 0.35 4.36
N HIS A 465 -1.33 -0.87 3.98
CA HIS A 465 -2.64 -1.36 3.56
C HIS A 465 -3.40 -2.15 4.63
N ASN A 466 -2.76 -2.62 5.69
CA ASN A 466 -3.41 -3.59 6.57
C ASN A 466 -3.16 -3.46 8.08
N ASP A 467 -2.92 -2.39 8.68
CA ASP A 467 -2.58 -2.19 10.08
C ASP A 467 -1.11 -1.80 10.26
N SER A 468 -0.75 -0.63 9.74
CA SER A 468 0.54 -0.02 10.07
C SER A 468 0.64 0.10 11.59
N LEU A 469 1.85 0.03 12.14
CA LEU A 469 2.08 0.26 13.58
C LEU A 469 1.39 1.52 14.05
N TYR A 470 1.34 2.53 13.21
CA TYR A 470 0.68 3.79 13.44
C TYR A 470 -0.85 3.64 13.59
N ASP A 471 -1.52 2.97 12.65
CA ASP A 471 -2.96 2.72 12.73
C ASP A 471 -3.32 1.87 13.94
N LEU A 472 -2.47 0.89 14.28
CA LEU A 472 -2.64 0.08 15.49
C LEU A 472 -2.58 0.95 16.74
N HIS A 473 -1.61 1.86 16.85
CA HIS A 473 -1.50 2.78 17.99
C HIS A 473 -2.72 3.68 18.10
N LEU A 474 -3.18 4.29 17.01
CA LEU A 474 -4.38 5.13 17.03
C LEU A 474 -5.64 4.35 17.41
N LYS A 475 -5.81 3.12 16.91
CA LYS A 475 -6.92 2.24 17.29
C LYS A 475 -6.94 1.94 18.80
N HIS A 476 -5.78 1.64 19.37
CA HIS A 476 -5.67 1.36 20.80
C HIS A 476 -6.03 2.57 21.65
N ILE A 477 -5.60 3.76 21.24
CA ILE A 477 -5.94 5.01 21.91
C ILE A 477 -7.46 5.23 21.91
N ILE A 478 -8.11 5.09 20.74
CA ILE A 478 -9.56 5.29 20.61
C ILE A 478 -10.36 4.25 21.40
N ASN A 479 -9.91 3.00 21.40
CA ASN A 479 -10.62 1.93 22.11
C ASN A 479 -10.29 1.87 23.60
N GLY A 480 -9.39 2.71 24.12
CA GLY A 480 -8.95 2.68 25.50
C GLY A 480 -8.23 1.39 25.90
N THR A 481 -7.62 0.71 24.93
CA THR A 481 -6.87 -0.54 25.13
C THR A 481 -5.37 -0.27 25.19
N THR A 482 -4.63 -1.04 25.99
CA THR A 482 -3.17 -1.04 25.98
C THR A 482 -2.63 -2.05 24.97
N ILE A 483 -1.56 -1.69 24.26
CA ILE A 483 -0.83 -2.60 23.35
C ILE A 483 0.10 -3.48 24.18
#